data_20e97086a25f9cf132bbe743c4e2a8f2
#
_entry.id   20e97086a25f9cf132bbe743c4e2a8f2
#
_cell.length_a   1.000
_cell.length_b   1.000
_cell.length_c   1.000
_cell.angle_alpha   90.00
_cell.angle_beta   90.00
_cell.angle_gamma   90.00
#
_symmetry.space_group_name_H-M   'P 1'
#
loop_
_entity.id
_entity.type
_entity.pdbx_description
1 polymer ?
#
loop_
_entity_poly.entity_id
_entity_poly.type
_entity_poly.pdbx_seq_one_letter_code
_entity_poly.pdbx_strand_id
1 'polypeptide(L)'
;MALLNILHYPDKRLHKVAKPVDKVDDRIRKLVADMAETMYAAPGIGLAATQVDVHERVIVIDVSEEKNEVRAFSNPEIVWSSDVKQIYEEGCLSVPGIYDEVERPDHVRVRALNEQGEAFELDCEGLLAVCVQHEMDHLMGRVFVEYLSPLKQTRIKTKMKKLERAM
;
A
#
# COMPACT_ATOMS: atom_id res chain seq x y z
N MET A 1 -14.42 5.36 -14.45
CA MET A 1 -13.53 4.63 -13.54
C MET A 1 -13.11 3.32 -14.17
N ALA A 2 -11.90 2.87 -13.92
CA ALA A 2 -11.35 1.69 -14.58
C ALA A 2 -10.65 0.79 -13.56
N LEU A 3 -10.68 -0.52 -13.83
CA LEU A 3 -9.91 -1.47 -13.05
C LEU A 3 -8.48 -1.52 -13.62
N LEU A 4 -7.51 -1.41 -12.72
CA LEU A 4 -6.10 -1.44 -13.06
C LEU A 4 -5.53 -2.84 -12.76
N ASN A 5 -4.47 -3.21 -13.47
CA ASN A 5 -3.79 -4.47 -13.21
C ASN A 5 -2.88 -4.33 -11.99
N ILE A 6 -3.04 -5.24 -11.03
CA ILE A 6 -2.18 -5.29 -9.85
C ILE A 6 -0.97 -6.14 -10.17
N LEU A 7 0.23 -5.59 -10.00
CA LEU A 7 1.48 -6.31 -10.16
C LEU A 7 1.65 -7.32 -9.02
N HIS A 8 2.21 -8.48 -9.32
CA HIS A 8 2.44 -9.53 -8.32
C HIS A 8 3.92 -9.72 -8.05
N TYR A 9 4.26 -9.89 -6.76
CA TYR A 9 5.61 -10.19 -6.32
C TYR A 9 6.08 -11.50 -6.97
N PRO A 10 7.28 -11.65 -7.49
CA PRO A 10 8.43 -10.73 -7.37
C PRO A 10 8.67 -9.82 -8.58
N ASP A 11 7.64 -9.28 -9.21
CA ASP A 11 7.79 -8.37 -10.35
C ASP A 11 8.73 -7.21 -9.97
N LYS A 12 9.71 -6.95 -10.82
CA LYS A 12 10.73 -5.92 -10.55
C LYS A 12 10.16 -4.51 -10.43
N ARG A 13 9.01 -4.25 -11.07
CA ARG A 13 8.36 -2.94 -11.03
C ARG A 13 7.86 -2.59 -9.63
N LEU A 14 7.65 -3.59 -8.75
CA LEU A 14 7.30 -3.36 -7.35
C LEU A 14 8.46 -2.78 -6.54
N HIS A 15 9.68 -2.86 -7.05
CA HIS A 15 10.87 -2.37 -6.37
C HIS A 15 11.32 -0.98 -6.84
N LYS A 16 10.53 -0.33 -7.68
CA LYS A 16 10.82 1.05 -8.10
C LYS A 16 10.37 2.04 -7.02
N VAL A 17 11.17 3.09 -6.83
CA VAL A 17 10.85 4.16 -5.90
C VAL A 17 9.93 5.16 -6.60
N ALA A 18 8.83 5.50 -5.95
CA ALA A 18 7.84 6.43 -6.49
C ALA A 18 8.33 7.87 -6.41
N LYS A 19 7.96 8.66 -7.41
CA LYS A 19 8.27 10.10 -7.46
C LYS A 19 7.20 10.89 -6.71
N PRO A 20 7.57 12.05 -6.11
CA PRO A 20 6.56 12.95 -5.56
C PRO A 20 5.56 13.39 -6.65
N VAL A 21 4.32 13.61 -6.24
CA VAL A 21 3.29 14.21 -7.08
C VAL A 21 3.55 15.71 -7.15
N ASP A 22 3.68 16.27 -8.34
CA ASP A 22 3.92 17.70 -8.50
C ASP A 22 2.69 18.53 -8.12
N LYS A 23 1.51 18.06 -8.54
CA LYS A 23 0.25 18.77 -8.30
C LYS A 23 -0.89 17.76 -8.26
N VAL A 24 -1.78 17.92 -7.27
CA VAL A 24 -3.00 17.11 -7.18
C VAL A 24 -4.06 17.75 -8.09
N ASP A 25 -4.13 17.24 -9.30
CA ASP A 25 -5.05 17.69 -10.35
C ASP A 25 -6.05 16.60 -10.74
N ASP A 26 -6.76 16.81 -11.83
CA ASP A 26 -7.77 15.84 -12.30
C ASP A 26 -7.14 14.47 -12.65
N ARG A 27 -5.89 14.47 -13.14
CA ARG A 27 -5.18 13.23 -13.45
C ARG A 27 -4.96 12.39 -12.16
N ILE A 28 -4.55 13.03 -11.09
CA ILE A 28 -4.36 12.36 -9.80
C ILE A 28 -5.69 11.93 -9.20
N ARG A 29 -6.73 12.76 -9.29
CA ARG A 29 -8.07 12.40 -8.82
C ARG A 29 -8.62 11.20 -9.56
N LYS A 30 -8.39 11.10 -10.87
CA LYS A 30 -8.75 9.93 -11.66
C LYS A 30 -7.98 8.69 -11.21
N LEU A 31 -6.67 8.84 -11.01
CA LEU A 31 -5.83 7.74 -10.51
C LEU A 31 -6.34 7.22 -9.16
N VAL A 32 -6.66 8.12 -8.25
CA VAL A 32 -7.22 7.76 -6.93
C VAL A 32 -8.53 6.99 -7.10
N ALA A 33 -9.43 7.46 -7.96
CA ALA A 33 -10.71 6.77 -8.20
C ALA A 33 -10.51 5.38 -8.79
N ASP A 34 -9.61 5.24 -9.75
CA ASP A 34 -9.30 3.95 -10.38
C ASP A 34 -8.63 3.00 -9.37
N MET A 35 -7.73 3.52 -8.53
CA MET A 35 -7.09 2.74 -7.48
C MET A 35 -8.11 2.25 -6.44
N ALA A 36 -9.02 3.12 -6.02
CA ALA A 36 -10.06 2.76 -5.06
C ALA A 36 -10.96 1.64 -5.61
N GLU A 37 -11.40 1.77 -6.85
CA GLU A 37 -12.21 0.75 -7.52
C GLU A 37 -11.47 -0.58 -7.61
N THR A 38 -10.20 -0.53 -7.99
CA THR A 38 -9.33 -1.72 -8.10
C THR A 38 -9.16 -2.40 -6.74
N MET A 39 -8.92 -1.60 -5.70
CA MET A 39 -8.77 -2.08 -4.32
C MET A 39 -10.03 -2.81 -3.84
N TYR A 40 -11.21 -2.21 -4.03
CA TYR A 40 -12.46 -2.81 -3.61
C TYR A 40 -12.78 -4.09 -4.38
N ALA A 41 -12.47 -4.12 -5.67
CA ALA A 41 -12.73 -5.30 -6.51
C ALA A 41 -11.82 -6.48 -6.17
N ALA A 42 -10.63 -6.24 -5.65
CA ALA A 42 -9.61 -7.28 -5.40
C ALA A 42 -9.96 -8.33 -4.34
N PRO A 43 -10.74 -8.19 -3.24
CA PRO A 43 -10.94 -7.02 -2.39
C PRO A 43 -9.78 -6.81 -1.42
N GLY A 44 -9.50 -5.56 -1.11
CA GLY A 44 -8.42 -5.18 -0.20
C GLY A 44 -8.76 -3.93 0.59
N ILE A 45 -7.87 -3.56 1.53
CA ILE A 45 -8.06 -2.40 2.40
C ILE A 45 -7.05 -1.29 2.12
N GLY A 46 -6.07 -1.55 1.26
CA GLY A 46 -5.08 -0.55 0.86
C GLY A 46 -4.48 -0.88 -0.49
N LEU A 47 -4.01 0.14 -1.18
CA LEU A 47 -3.33 -0.01 -2.45
C LEU A 47 -2.42 1.19 -2.69
N ALA A 48 -1.19 0.92 -3.13
CA ALA A 48 -0.24 1.95 -3.53
C ALA A 48 -0.15 2.02 -5.06
N ALA A 49 0.09 3.21 -5.59
CA ALA A 49 0.18 3.42 -7.03
C ALA A 49 1.26 2.54 -7.67
N THR A 50 2.37 2.29 -6.98
CA THR A 50 3.43 1.39 -7.45
C THR A 50 2.89 0.00 -7.83
N GLN A 51 1.90 -0.50 -7.10
CA GLN A 51 1.32 -1.82 -7.34
C GLN A 51 0.52 -1.90 -8.65
N VAL A 52 0.16 -0.78 -9.23
CA VAL A 52 -0.54 -0.71 -10.51
C VAL A 52 0.34 -0.05 -11.58
N ASP A 53 1.65 -0.11 -11.39
CA ASP A 53 2.67 0.37 -12.32
C ASP A 53 2.64 1.88 -12.55
N VAL A 54 2.17 2.63 -11.55
CA VAL A 54 2.23 4.10 -11.54
C VAL A 54 3.18 4.51 -10.43
N HIS A 55 4.35 5.02 -10.80
CA HIS A 55 5.43 5.27 -9.84
C HIS A 55 5.40 6.71 -9.33
N GLU A 56 4.26 7.08 -8.74
CA GLU A 56 4.02 8.34 -8.07
C GLU A 56 3.54 8.09 -6.65
N ARG A 57 3.82 9.02 -5.75
CA ARG A 57 3.56 8.84 -4.32
C ARG A 57 2.08 9.08 -4.01
N VAL A 58 1.26 8.07 -4.33
CA VAL A 58 -0.19 8.07 -4.06
C VAL A 58 -0.57 6.72 -3.46
N ILE A 59 -1.33 6.75 -2.36
CA ILE A 59 -1.91 5.54 -1.76
C ILE A 59 -3.38 5.78 -1.44
N VAL A 60 -4.17 4.71 -1.42
CA VAL A 60 -5.57 4.72 -0.97
C VAL A 60 -5.74 3.65 0.11
N ILE A 61 -6.54 3.96 1.13
CA ILE A 61 -6.79 3.06 2.26
C ILE A 61 -8.25 3.19 2.70
N ASP A 62 -8.88 2.05 2.97
CA ASP A 62 -10.19 2.00 3.61
C ASP A 62 -10.20 0.85 4.60
N VAL A 63 -10.12 1.18 5.90
CA VAL A 63 -10.19 0.21 6.99
C VAL A 63 -11.58 0.16 7.63
N SER A 64 -12.57 0.86 7.05
CA SER A 64 -13.92 0.86 7.57
C SER A 64 -14.61 -0.49 7.35
N GLU A 65 -15.52 -0.85 8.24
CA GLU A 65 -16.27 -2.11 8.14
C GLU A 65 -17.22 -2.11 6.92
N GLU A 66 -17.80 -0.96 6.60
CA GLU A 66 -18.80 -0.83 5.54
C GLU A 66 -18.19 -0.58 4.16
N LYS A 67 -16.87 -0.39 4.07
CA LYS A 67 -16.17 -0.16 2.80
C LYS A 67 -16.64 1.09 2.06
N ASN A 68 -16.87 2.15 2.79
CA ASN A 68 -17.40 3.41 2.27
C ASN A 68 -16.63 4.66 2.74
N GLU A 69 -15.42 4.48 3.29
CA GLU A 69 -14.61 5.57 3.82
C GLU A 69 -13.18 5.51 3.28
N VAL A 70 -13.04 5.52 1.97
CA VAL A 70 -11.71 5.51 1.34
C VAL A 70 -10.99 6.83 1.62
N ARG A 71 -9.72 6.72 2.00
CA ARG A 71 -8.82 7.86 2.22
C ARG A 71 -7.74 7.83 1.16
N ALA A 72 -7.45 8.98 0.57
CA ALA A 72 -6.38 9.13 -0.41
C ALA A 72 -5.28 10.00 0.18
N PHE A 73 -4.03 9.57 -0.01
CA PHE A 73 -2.85 10.28 0.48
C PHE A 73 -1.92 10.51 -0.72
N SER A 74 -1.68 11.76 -1.06
CA SER A 74 -0.67 12.13 -2.05
C SER A 74 0.55 12.68 -1.31
N ASN A 75 1.75 12.28 -1.72
CA ASN A 75 3.01 12.65 -1.07
C ASN A 75 3.01 12.37 0.45
N PRO A 76 2.58 11.17 0.89
CA PRO A 76 2.56 10.88 2.32
C PRO A 76 3.97 10.79 2.89
N GLU A 77 4.13 11.30 4.12
CA GLU A 77 5.37 11.14 4.89
C GLU A 77 5.03 10.90 6.36
N ILE A 78 5.84 10.08 7.02
CA ILE A 78 5.69 9.84 8.46
C ILE A 78 6.48 10.94 9.18
N VAL A 79 5.76 11.79 9.93
CA VAL A 79 6.39 12.90 10.67
C VAL A 79 6.66 12.54 12.13
N TRP A 80 6.06 11.46 12.60
CA TRP A 80 6.30 10.94 13.95
C TRP A 80 5.88 9.47 14.01
N SER A 81 6.59 8.66 14.78
CA SER A 81 6.22 7.26 15.06
C SER A 81 6.52 6.91 16.50
N SER A 82 5.68 6.04 17.06
CA SER A 82 5.83 5.58 18.44
C SER A 82 7.04 4.66 18.60
N ASP A 83 7.57 4.60 19.83
CA ASP A 83 8.59 3.61 20.21
C ASP A 83 7.96 2.25 20.45
N VAL A 84 6.68 2.23 20.85
CA VAL A 84 5.92 1.00 21.06
C VAL A 84 5.56 0.42 19.70
N LYS A 85 5.76 -0.89 19.57
CA LYS A 85 5.47 -1.61 18.31
C LYS A 85 4.39 -2.63 18.52
N GLN A 86 3.68 -2.96 17.46
CA GLN A 86 2.71 -4.04 17.41
C GLN A 86 3.13 -5.06 16.37
N ILE A 87 2.74 -6.31 16.59
CA ILE A 87 2.91 -7.38 15.62
C ILE A 87 1.54 -7.62 15.00
N TYR A 88 1.47 -7.61 13.69
CA TYR A 88 0.22 -7.77 12.96
C TYR A 88 0.43 -8.70 11.77
N GLU A 89 -0.55 -9.58 11.53
CA GLU A 89 -0.52 -10.43 10.36
C GLU A 89 -0.89 -9.61 9.13
N GLU A 90 0.07 -9.42 8.23
CA GLU A 90 -0.12 -8.62 7.02
C GLU A 90 -0.30 -9.51 5.80
N GLY A 91 -1.11 -9.04 4.88
CA GLY A 91 -1.23 -9.58 3.54
C GLY A 91 -1.14 -8.44 2.54
N CYS A 92 -1.03 -8.76 1.27
CA CYS A 92 -0.87 -7.76 0.22
C CYS A 92 -1.53 -8.23 -1.07
N LEU A 93 -2.20 -7.33 -1.77
CA LEU A 93 -2.82 -7.65 -3.06
C LEU A 93 -1.79 -8.07 -4.10
N SER A 94 -0.52 -7.66 -3.94
CA SER A 94 0.59 -8.08 -4.80
C SER A 94 1.18 -9.43 -4.41
N VAL A 95 0.75 -10.01 -3.28
CA VAL A 95 1.19 -11.32 -2.79
C VAL A 95 -0.05 -12.12 -2.37
N PRO A 96 -0.93 -12.45 -3.33
CA PRO A 96 -2.23 -13.04 -2.99
C PRO A 96 -2.11 -14.38 -2.26
N GLY A 97 -2.93 -14.54 -1.22
CA GLY A 97 -3.01 -15.77 -0.44
C GLY A 97 -1.88 -15.98 0.57
N ILE A 98 -0.97 -15.04 0.70
CA ILE A 98 0.17 -15.11 1.62
C ILE A 98 -0.04 -14.09 2.73
N TYR A 99 0.08 -14.56 4.00
CA TYR A 99 -0.02 -13.71 5.18
C TYR A 99 1.12 -14.07 6.11
N ASP A 100 1.71 -13.06 6.77
CA ASP A 100 2.73 -13.30 7.79
C ASP A 100 2.83 -12.11 8.71
N GLU A 101 3.46 -12.32 9.86
CA GLU A 101 3.58 -11.30 10.89
C GLU A 101 4.69 -10.31 10.59
N VAL A 102 4.38 -9.03 10.78
CA VAL A 102 5.34 -7.93 10.65
C VAL A 102 5.22 -7.05 11.89
N GLU A 103 6.36 -6.63 12.44
CA GLU A 103 6.43 -5.72 13.57
C GLU A 103 6.59 -4.29 13.06
N ARG A 104 5.71 -3.40 13.50
CA ARG A 104 5.73 -1.98 13.12
C ARG A 104 5.34 -1.10 14.31
N PRO A 105 5.73 0.20 14.31
CA PRO A 105 5.16 1.13 15.28
C PRO A 105 3.64 1.06 15.29
N ASP A 106 3.05 1.08 16.49
CA ASP A 106 1.60 0.95 16.65
C ASP A 106 0.86 2.28 16.43
N HIS A 107 1.59 3.38 16.39
CA HIS A 107 1.04 4.70 16.18
C HIS A 107 2.01 5.53 15.33
N VAL A 108 1.52 6.09 14.24
CA VAL A 108 2.30 7.00 13.39
C VAL A 108 1.46 8.24 13.08
N ARG A 109 2.12 9.37 12.88
CA ARG A 109 1.48 10.57 12.36
C ARG A 109 1.95 10.77 10.93
N VAL A 110 0.99 10.89 10.03
CA VAL A 110 1.25 11.02 8.59
C VAL A 110 0.83 12.40 8.12
N ARG A 111 1.70 13.04 7.35
CA ARG A 111 1.39 14.28 6.64
C ARG A 111 1.26 13.96 5.18
N ALA A 112 0.23 14.49 4.53
CA ALA A 112 -0.03 14.23 3.12
C ALA A 112 -0.88 15.34 2.50
N LEU A 113 -1.17 15.20 1.21
CA LEU A 113 -2.12 16.06 0.51
C LEU A 113 -3.40 15.26 0.25
N ASN A 114 -4.55 15.91 0.41
CA ASN A 114 -5.84 15.30 0.09
C ASN A 114 -6.17 15.47 -1.40
N GLU A 115 -7.38 15.09 -1.80
CA GLU A 115 -7.82 15.15 -3.20
C GLU A 115 -7.94 16.58 -3.75
N GLN A 116 -8.03 17.57 -2.86
CA GLN A 116 -8.06 18.99 -3.22
C GLN A 116 -6.66 19.60 -3.24
N GLY A 117 -5.62 18.81 -2.94
CA GLY A 117 -4.25 19.30 -2.88
C GLY A 117 -3.93 20.05 -1.59
N GLU A 118 -4.77 19.93 -0.57
CA GLU A 118 -4.57 20.57 0.73
C GLU A 118 -3.79 19.67 1.66
N ALA A 119 -2.83 20.24 2.38
CA ALA A 119 -2.04 19.50 3.37
C ALA A 119 -2.87 19.16 4.60
N PHE A 120 -2.69 17.95 5.12
CA PHE A 120 -3.30 17.51 6.36
C PHE A 120 -2.34 16.61 7.14
N GLU A 121 -2.59 16.45 8.42
CA GLU A 121 -1.92 15.47 9.26
C GLU A 121 -2.96 14.55 9.87
N LEU A 122 -2.61 13.28 9.98
CA LEU A 122 -3.51 12.26 10.51
C LEU A 122 -2.75 11.36 11.48
N ASP A 123 -3.31 11.20 12.69
CA ASP A 123 -2.82 10.22 13.64
C ASP A 123 -3.41 8.87 13.27
N CYS A 124 -2.55 7.88 13.04
CA CYS A 124 -2.94 6.54 12.63
C CYS A 124 -2.57 5.55 13.72
N GLU A 125 -3.54 4.77 14.19
CA GLU A 125 -3.35 3.76 15.22
C GLU A 125 -3.94 2.42 14.75
N GLY A 126 -3.54 1.33 15.38
CA GLY A 126 -4.08 0.01 15.09
C GLY A 126 -3.93 -0.40 13.64
N LEU A 127 -5.00 -0.88 13.04
CA LEU A 127 -4.99 -1.35 11.65
C LEU A 127 -4.66 -0.24 10.66
N LEU A 128 -5.13 0.99 10.90
CA LEU A 128 -4.81 2.12 10.03
C LEU A 128 -3.31 2.40 10.02
N ALA A 129 -2.64 2.32 11.19
CA ALA A 129 -1.18 2.49 11.28
C ALA A 129 -0.45 1.41 10.48
N VAL A 130 -0.89 0.16 10.57
CA VAL A 130 -0.31 -0.95 9.80
C VAL A 130 -0.47 -0.68 8.30
N CYS A 131 -1.68 -0.35 7.87
CA CYS A 131 -1.99 -0.16 6.45
C CYS A 131 -1.21 1.00 5.84
N VAL A 132 -1.16 2.16 6.51
CA VAL A 132 -0.48 3.32 5.96
C VAL A 132 1.03 3.06 5.82
N GLN A 133 1.63 2.38 6.79
CA GLN A 133 3.05 2.03 6.72
C GLN A 133 3.33 1.00 5.62
N HIS A 134 2.46 -0.01 5.49
CA HIS A 134 2.56 -1.04 4.45
C HIS A 134 2.50 -0.40 3.05
N GLU A 135 1.52 0.49 2.81
CA GLU A 135 1.38 1.14 1.52
C GLU A 135 2.51 2.13 1.23
N MET A 136 3.00 2.84 2.25
CA MET A 136 4.14 3.74 2.08
C MET A 136 5.42 2.98 1.75
N ASP A 137 5.59 1.76 2.27
CA ASP A 137 6.71 0.90 1.89
C ASP A 137 6.72 0.63 0.39
N HIS A 138 5.56 0.39 -0.21
CA HIS A 138 5.47 0.19 -1.67
C HIS A 138 5.99 1.41 -2.44
N LEU A 139 5.76 2.62 -1.92
CA LEU A 139 6.27 3.84 -2.56
C LEU A 139 7.80 3.93 -2.50
N MET A 140 8.41 3.21 -1.57
CA MET A 140 9.87 3.12 -1.44
C MET A 140 10.43 1.87 -2.13
N GLY A 141 9.59 1.13 -2.84
CA GLY A 141 10.00 -0.09 -3.55
C GLY A 141 10.13 -1.31 -2.66
N ARG A 142 9.43 -1.34 -1.52
CA ARG A 142 9.46 -2.45 -0.55
C ARG A 142 8.14 -3.20 -0.50
N VAL A 143 8.22 -4.50 -0.28
CA VAL A 143 7.07 -5.38 -0.07
C VAL A 143 7.23 -6.02 1.31
N PHE A 144 6.12 -6.29 2.02
CA PHE A 144 6.19 -6.83 3.38
C PHE A 144 6.99 -8.14 3.48
N VAL A 145 7.04 -8.91 2.40
CA VAL A 145 7.82 -10.15 2.30
C VAL A 145 9.29 -9.91 2.67
N GLU A 146 9.82 -8.72 2.38
CA GLU A 146 11.22 -8.39 2.65
C GLU A 146 11.55 -8.25 4.14
N TYR A 147 10.53 -8.13 4.99
CA TYR A 147 10.71 -8.15 6.46
C TYR A 147 10.84 -9.57 7.01
N LEU A 148 10.56 -10.58 6.19
CA LEU A 148 10.56 -11.97 6.60
C LEU A 148 11.95 -12.60 6.45
N SER A 149 12.13 -13.80 7.04
CA SER A 149 13.41 -14.51 6.92
C SER A 149 13.72 -14.85 5.46
N PRO A 150 15.01 -14.99 5.10
CA PRO A 150 15.39 -15.40 3.74
C PRO A 150 14.70 -16.69 3.27
N LEU A 151 14.52 -17.63 4.17
CA LEU A 151 13.84 -18.91 3.87
C LEU A 151 12.37 -18.68 3.49
N LYS A 152 11.66 -17.85 4.27
CA LYS A 152 10.28 -17.49 3.98
C LYS A 152 10.17 -16.74 2.65
N GLN A 153 11.09 -15.82 2.39
CA GLN A 153 11.13 -15.07 1.13
C GLN A 153 11.27 -16.02 -0.07
N THR A 154 12.17 -17.00 0.03
CA THR A 154 12.39 -18.00 -1.03
C THR A 154 11.13 -18.84 -1.26
N ARG A 155 10.49 -19.29 -0.19
CA ARG A 155 9.25 -20.08 -0.27
C ARG A 155 8.12 -19.29 -0.94
N ILE A 156 8.01 -18.03 -0.61
CA ILE A 156 6.97 -17.15 -1.18
C ILE A 156 7.23 -16.92 -2.67
N LYS A 157 8.48 -16.66 -3.07
CA LYS A 157 8.84 -16.54 -4.48
C LYS A 157 8.45 -17.78 -5.28
N THR A 158 8.71 -18.96 -4.73
CA THR A 158 8.36 -20.23 -5.37
C THR A 158 6.85 -20.36 -5.53
N LYS A 159 6.09 -20.05 -4.50
CA LYS A 159 4.61 -20.09 -4.55
C LYS A 159 4.06 -19.10 -5.57
N MET A 160 4.62 -17.90 -5.64
CA MET A 160 4.17 -16.89 -6.59
C MET A 160 4.43 -17.29 -8.03
N LYS A 161 5.58 -17.93 -8.29
CA LYS A 161 5.88 -18.46 -9.64
C LYS A 161 4.90 -19.55 -10.05
N LYS A 162 4.50 -20.43 -9.13
CA LYS A 162 3.51 -21.48 -9.40
C LYS A 162 2.14 -20.87 -9.67
N LEU A 163 1.74 -19.85 -8.89
CA LEU A 163 0.48 -19.17 -9.08
C LEU A 163 0.42 -18.49 -10.46
N GLU A 164 1.50 -17.82 -10.85
CA GLU A 164 1.61 -17.17 -12.14
C GLU A 164 1.46 -18.17 -13.31
N ARG A 165 2.06 -19.36 -13.20
CA ARG A 165 1.93 -20.41 -14.21
C ARG A 165 0.52 -20.96 -14.31
N ALA A 166 -0.23 -20.94 -13.23
CA ALA A 166 -1.60 -21.43 -13.18
C ALA A 166 -2.63 -20.42 -13.71
N MET A 167 -2.22 -19.19 -13.90
CA MET A 167 -3.08 -18.10 -14.38
C MET A 167 -3.12 -18.01 -15.95
#